data_1e7512ad24fe82e530431f623cb1ae9e
#
_entry.id   1e7512ad24fe82e530431f623cb1ae9e
#
_cell.length_a   1.000
_cell.length_b   1.000
_cell.length_c   1.000
_cell.angle_alpha   90.00
_cell.angle_beta   90.00
_cell.angle_gamma   90.00
#
_symmetry.space_group_name_H-M   'P 1'
#
loop_
_entity.id
_entity.type
_entity.pdbx_description
1 polymer ?
#
loop_
_entity_poly.entity_id
_entity_poly.type
_entity_poly.pdbx_seq_one_letter_code
_entity_poly.pdbx_strand_id
1 'polypeptide(L)'
;MLQIGCICQYNISIPNKHHFFIIMRKLETNMNNAIRSKKNFSSSNTTVKTTSFFDNDVYCEESEVFLHGNHIATYNHVTKELALFDGGWQSNTTKSRLNALCYEFATGFGIFQKNWEWFISDFQNVKKEFVDNTIVNYNGCWE
;
A
#
# COMPACT_ATOMS: atom_id res chain seq x y z
N MET A 1 -24.92 7.57 1.91
CA MET A 1 -24.57 7.51 2.39
C MET A 1 -23.73 7.37 2.87
N LEU A 2 -23.44 7.27 3.02
CA LEU A 2 -22.87 7.25 3.43
C LEU A 2 -21.97 6.89 3.92
N GLN A 3 -21.32 6.81 4.01
CA GLN A 3 -20.41 6.71 4.25
C GLN A 3 -20.08 6.68 5.44
N ILE A 4 -20.63 6.52 5.96
CA ILE A 4 -20.63 6.34 7.22
C ILE A 4 -19.57 5.46 7.57
N GLY A 5 -19.44 4.45 6.92
CA GLY A 5 -18.42 3.50 7.25
C GLY A 5 -17.09 4.08 7.48
N CYS A 6 -16.82 5.16 6.91
CA CYS A 6 -15.51 5.72 7.04
C CYS A 6 -15.39 6.74 8.14
N ILE A 7 -15.99 6.50 9.23
CA ILE A 7 -15.89 7.34 10.30
C ILE A 7 -14.51 7.42 10.77
N CYS A 8 -13.78 6.40 10.64
CA CYS A 8 -12.42 6.43 11.07
C CYS A 8 -11.67 7.60 10.50
N GLN A 9 -12.17 8.14 9.45
CA GLN A 9 -11.42 9.18 8.87
C GLN A 9 -11.44 10.42 9.73
N TYR A 10 -12.21 10.51 10.73
CA TYR A 10 -12.18 11.70 11.47
C TYR A 10 -11.03 11.69 12.40
N ASN A 11 -10.52 10.63 12.61
CA ASN A 11 -9.51 10.58 13.59
C ASN A 11 -8.29 10.91 12.98
N ILE A 12 -8.44 11.45 11.99
CA ILE A 12 -7.47 11.64 11.34
C ILE A 12 -6.52 12.28 11.81
N SER A 13 -6.58 12.87 12.61
CA SER A 13 -5.70 13.53 13.14
C SER A 13 -4.56 12.88 13.11
N ILE A 14 -4.35 12.31 12.73
CA ILE A 14 -3.31 11.95 12.47
C ILE A 14 -2.07 12.12 13.00
N PRO A 15 -1.89 12.30 14.00
CA PRO A 15 -0.69 12.47 14.62
C PRO A 15 -0.05 11.15 14.57
N ASN A 16 -0.87 10.23 14.34
CA ASN A 16 -0.39 8.91 14.39
C ASN A 16 0.66 8.57 13.41
N LYS A 17 0.86 9.36 12.45
CA LYS A 17 1.92 9.13 11.52
C LYS A 17 3.25 9.04 12.24
N HIS A 18 3.36 9.67 13.39
CA HIS A 18 4.63 9.64 14.10
C HIS A 18 4.80 8.34 14.89
N HIS A 19 3.72 7.67 15.19
CA HIS A 19 3.83 6.44 15.93
C HIS A 19 4.26 5.29 15.04
N PHE A 20 4.08 5.44 13.75
CA PHE A 20 4.48 4.41 12.83
C PHE A 20 5.76 4.85 12.15
N PHE A 21 6.72 5.28 12.95
CA PHE A 21 7.98 5.68 12.39
C PHE A 21 8.59 4.51 11.65
N ILE A 22 8.99 4.77 10.43
CA ILE A 22 9.52 3.73 9.61
C ILE A 22 10.75 4.28 8.95
N ILE A 23 11.84 3.55 8.99
CA ILE A 23 13.04 3.95 8.29
C ILE A 23 12.92 3.46 6.89
N MET A 24 12.68 4.38 5.98
CA MET A 24 12.46 4.04 4.59
C MET A 24 13.77 4.08 3.84
N ARG A 25 14.03 3.06 3.07
CA ARG A 25 15.26 3.01 2.28
C ARG A 25 15.12 3.96 1.11
N LYS A 26 16.28 4.43 0.61
CA LYS A 26 16.26 5.34 -0.53
C LYS A 26 15.51 4.75 -1.72
N LEU A 27 15.69 3.45 -1.96
CA LEU A 27 14.99 2.79 -3.04
C LEU A 27 13.48 2.89 -2.85
N GLU A 28 13.01 2.73 -1.62
CA GLU A 28 11.58 2.80 -1.32
C GLU A 28 11.04 4.22 -1.47
N THR A 29 11.84 5.20 -1.10
CA THR A 29 11.47 6.60 -1.32
C THR A 29 11.34 6.88 -2.82
N ASN A 30 12.29 6.38 -3.61
CA ASN A 30 12.26 6.58 -5.05
C ASN A 30 11.10 5.84 -5.70
N MET A 31 10.79 4.63 -5.22
CA MET A 31 9.63 3.86 -5.65
C MET A 31 8.35 4.65 -5.42
N ASN A 32 8.18 5.18 -4.21
CA ASN A 32 6.99 5.94 -3.86
C ASN A 32 6.88 7.23 -4.68
N ASN A 33 8.01 7.89 -4.93
CA ASN A 33 8.03 9.09 -5.75
C ASN A 33 7.61 8.78 -7.18
N ALA A 34 8.04 7.65 -7.72
CA ALA A 34 7.67 7.25 -9.06
C ALA A 34 6.17 7.00 -9.16
N ILE A 35 5.60 6.32 -8.17
CA ILE A 35 4.16 6.09 -8.14
C ILE A 35 3.42 7.43 -8.09
N ARG A 36 3.84 8.32 -7.17
CA ARG A 36 3.17 9.61 -7.01
C ARG A 36 3.24 10.44 -8.28
N SER A 37 4.35 10.36 -9.00
CA SER A 37 4.55 11.09 -10.24
C SER A 37 4.01 10.36 -11.46
N LYS A 38 3.44 9.17 -11.28
CA LYS A 38 2.88 8.36 -12.36
C LYS A 38 3.92 8.01 -13.40
N LYS A 39 5.13 7.67 -12.94
CA LYS A 39 6.24 7.35 -13.83
C LYS A 39 6.69 5.91 -13.62
N ASN A 40 7.21 5.31 -14.67
CA ASN A 40 7.83 4.01 -14.56
C ASN A 40 9.17 4.13 -13.83
N PHE A 41 9.53 3.08 -13.12
CA PHE A 41 10.74 3.08 -12.33
C PHE A 41 11.30 1.66 -12.26
N SER A 42 12.60 1.54 -12.29
CA SER A 42 13.23 0.24 -12.11
C SER A 42 14.58 0.45 -11.44
N SER A 43 14.80 -0.21 -10.33
CA SER A 43 16.07 -0.13 -9.64
C SER A 43 16.26 -1.41 -8.83
N SER A 44 17.39 -2.05 -9.02
CA SER A 44 17.74 -3.28 -8.31
C SER A 44 16.63 -4.31 -8.52
N ASN A 45 15.94 -4.70 -7.46
CA ASN A 45 14.94 -5.75 -7.53
C ASN A 45 13.51 -5.21 -7.60
N THR A 46 13.32 -3.89 -7.72
CA THR A 46 12.01 -3.27 -7.62
C THR A 46 11.66 -2.53 -8.91
N THR A 47 10.46 -2.75 -9.41
CA THR A 47 9.97 -2.11 -10.62
C THR A 47 8.58 -1.53 -10.38
N VAL A 48 8.31 -0.37 -10.95
CA VAL A 48 6.98 0.26 -10.94
C VAL A 48 6.57 0.49 -12.38
N LYS A 49 5.36 0.07 -12.73
CA LYS A 49 4.80 0.31 -14.06
C LYS A 49 3.48 1.04 -13.88
N THR A 50 3.33 2.17 -14.54
CA THR A 50 2.09 2.93 -14.48
C THR A 50 1.42 2.89 -15.83
N THR A 51 0.14 2.54 -15.85
CA THR A 51 -0.65 2.47 -17.07
C THR A 51 -1.99 3.16 -16.85
N SER A 52 -2.55 3.65 -17.95
CA SER A 52 -3.91 4.19 -17.93
C SER A 52 -4.71 3.51 -19.03
N PHE A 53 -5.96 3.23 -18.74
CA PHE A 53 -6.81 2.51 -19.67
C PHE A 53 -8.28 2.78 -19.33
N PHE A 54 -9.18 2.32 -20.21
CA PHE A 54 -10.60 2.40 -19.94
C PHE A 54 -11.14 0.98 -19.78
N ASP A 55 -11.95 0.80 -18.74
CA ASP A 55 -12.61 -0.47 -18.50
C ASP A 55 -14.11 -0.15 -18.47
N ASN A 56 -14.84 -0.63 -19.49
CA ASN A 56 -16.28 -0.36 -19.63
C ASN A 56 -16.58 1.14 -19.53
N ASP A 57 -15.79 1.92 -20.27
CA ASP A 57 -15.93 3.37 -20.33
C ASP A 57 -15.57 4.10 -19.05
N VAL A 58 -14.99 3.41 -18.07
CA VAL A 58 -14.51 4.03 -16.85
C VAL A 58 -12.99 4.22 -16.96
N TYR A 59 -12.51 5.42 -16.73
CA TYR A 59 -11.09 5.70 -16.80
C TYR A 59 -10.39 5.08 -15.59
N CYS A 60 -9.33 4.36 -15.85
CA CYS A 60 -8.51 3.72 -14.82
C CYS A 60 -7.05 4.15 -15.01
N GLU A 61 -6.38 4.35 -13.91
CA GLU A 61 -4.95 4.65 -13.93
C GLU A 61 -4.32 3.98 -12.72
N GLU A 62 -3.38 3.09 -12.97
CA GLU A 62 -2.81 2.25 -11.90
C GLU A 62 -1.31 2.17 -11.99
N SER A 63 -0.66 2.13 -10.83
CA SER A 63 0.76 1.83 -10.74
C SER A 63 0.92 0.47 -10.10
N GLU A 64 1.55 -0.44 -10.81
CA GLU A 64 1.81 -1.78 -10.30
C GLU A 64 3.25 -1.87 -9.82
N VAL A 65 3.47 -2.51 -8.69
CA VAL A 65 4.79 -2.66 -8.09
C VAL A 65 5.20 -4.13 -8.11
N PHE A 66 6.42 -4.37 -8.57
CA PHE A 66 6.96 -5.72 -8.66
C PHE A 66 8.27 -5.81 -7.87
N LEU A 67 8.46 -6.93 -7.18
CA LEU A 67 9.69 -7.22 -6.47
C LEU A 67 10.24 -8.53 -7.05
N HIS A 68 11.43 -8.50 -7.63
CA HIS A 68 12.01 -9.64 -8.34
C HIS A 68 11.05 -10.16 -9.42
N GLY A 69 10.31 -9.26 -10.05
CA GLY A 69 9.35 -9.65 -11.08
C GLY A 69 8.01 -10.15 -10.57
N ASN A 70 7.84 -10.26 -9.26
CA ASN A 70 6.57 -10.72 -8.68
C ASN A 70 5.73 -9.52 -8.24
N HIS A 71 4.48 -9.53 -8.63
CA HIS A 71 3.56 -8.43 -8.33
C HIS A 71 3.28 -8.39 -6.83
N ILE A 72 3.49 -7.26 -6.20
CA ILE A 72 3.27 -7.11 -4.76
C ILE A 72 2.27 -6.01 -4.41
N ALA A 73 1.96 -5.10 -5.32
CA ALA A 73 0.99 -4.05 -5.01
C ALA A 73 0.46 -3.38 -6.27
N THR A 74 -0.75 -2.85 -6.18
CA THR A 74 -1.31 -1.98 -7.21
C THR A 74 -1.93 -0.78 -6.51
N TYR A 75 -1.53 0.42 -6.95
CA TYR A 75 -2.13 1.65 -6.45
C TYR A 75 -3.03 2.22 -7.53
N ASN A 76 -4.31 2.39 -7.20
CA ASN A 76 -5.27 2.96 -8.11
C ASN A 76 -5.30 4.48 -7.91
N HIS A 77 -4.86 5.22 -8.92
CA HIS A 77 -4.75 6.67 -8.82
C HIS A 77 -6.12 7.37 -8.81
N VAL A 78 -7.15 6.69 -9.29
CA VAL A 78 -8.49 7.27 -9.33
C VAL A 78 -9.21 7.07 -8.01
N THR A 79 -9.22 5.83 -7.50
CA THR A 79 -9.94 5.53 -6.26
C THR A 79 -9.08 5.75 -5.01
N LYS A 80 -7.76 5.85 -5.18
CA LYS A 80 -6.81 6.03 -4.08
C LYS A 80 -6.74 4.78 -3.21
N GLU A 81 -7.00 3.64 -3.79
CA GLU A 81 -6.90 2.37 -3.08
C GLU A 81 -5.58 1.69 -3.38
N LEU A 82 -5.06 1.01 -2.39
CA LEU A 82 -3.80 0.28 -2.50
C LEU A 82 -4.11 -1.20 -2.24
N ALA A 83 -3.90 -2.04 -3.24
CA ALA A 83 -4.07 -3.48 -3.13
C ALA A 83 -2.71 -4.10 -2.85
N LEU A 84 -2.63 -4.98 -1.87
CA LEU A 84 -1.38 -5.55 -1.39
C LEU A 84 -1.34 -7.06 -1.59
N PHE A 85 -0.17 -7.56 -1.99
CA PHE A 85 0.04 -8.98 -2.25
C PHE A 85 1.41 -9.37 -1.70
N ASP A 86 1.61 -10.63 -1.34
CA ASP A 86 2.91 -11.07 -0.86
C ASP A 86 3.86 -11.48 -1.99
N GLY A 87 3.35 -11.54 -3.20
CA GLY A 87 4.18 -11.89 -4.34
C GLY A 87 4.55 -13.37 -4.38
N GLY A 88 3.90 -14.19 -3.56
CA GLY A 88 4.22 -15.60 -3.47
C GLY A 88 5.36 -15.90 -2.51
N TRP A 89 5.91 -14.90 -1.84
CA TRP A 89 7.06 -15.12 -0.96
C TRP A 89 7.06 -14.08 0.17
N GLN A 90 6.74 -14.51 1.37
CA GLN A 90 6.66 -13.62 2.53
C GLN A 90 8.05 -13.37 3.11
N SER A 91 8.79 -12.47 2.52
CA SER A 91 10.14 -12.12 2.95
C SER A 91 10.16 -10.78 3.67
N ASN A 92 11.26 -10.53 4.39
CA ASN A 92 11.45 -9.23 5.03
C ASN A 92 11.53 -8.11 4.01
N THR A 93 12.08 -8.37 2.82
CA THR A 93 12.16 -7.37 1.78
C THR A 93 10.76 -7.04 1.25
N THR A 94 9.93 -8.05 1.02
CA THR A 94 8.55 -7.82 0.59
C THR A 94 7.82 -6.98 1.64
N LYS A 95 7.94 -7.37 2.90
CA LYS A 95 7.28 -6.64 3.99
C LYS A 95 7.75 -5.19 4.06
N SER A 96 9.04 -4.96 3.87
CA SER A 96 9.59 -3.59 3.89
C SER A 96 8.99 -2.75 2.77
N ARG A 97 8.88 -3.32 1.56
CA ARG A 97 8.30 -2.59 0.43
C ARG A 97 6.82 -2.28 0.68
N LEU A 98 6.08 -3.27 1.18
CA LEU A 98 4.66 -3.08 1.46
C LEU A 98 4.43 -2.03 2.54
N ASN A 99 5.27 -2.03 3.58
CA ASN A 99 5.16 -1.03 4.63
C ASN A 99 5.51 0.37 4.14
N ALA A 100 6.46 0.49 3.22
CA ALA A 100 6.78 1.78 2.63
C ALA A 100 5.61 2.30 1.80
N LEU A 101 4.92 1.41 1.07
CA LEU A 101 3.74 1.79 0.29
C LEU A 101 2.60 2.20 1.22
N CYS A 102 2.36 1.46 2.28
CA CYS A 102 1.32 1.83 3.24
C CYS A 102 1.61 3.17 3.89
N TYR A 103 2.87 3.42 4.25
CA TYR A 103 3.23 4.67 4.88
C TYR A 103 2.89 5.86 3.99
N GLU A 104 3.07 5.71 2.69
CA GLU A 104 2.84 6.81 1.76
C GLU A 104 1.39 6.89 1.30
N PHE A 105 0.76 5.77 1.01
CA PHE A 105 -0.52 5.74 0.32
C PHE A 105 -1.69 5.23 1.16
N ALA A 106 -1.43 4.67 2.32
CA ALA A 106 -2.47 4.16 3.21
C ALA A 106 -2.02 4.37 4.65
N THR A 107 -1.90 5.64 5.02
CA THR A 107 -1.35 6.03 6.31
C THR A 107 -2.08 5.36 7.46
N GLY A 108 -1.33 4.78 8.35
CA GLY A 108 -1.88 4.09 9.51
C GLY A 108 -1.91 2.58 9.37
N PHE A 109 -1.77 2.06 8.15
CA PHE A 109 -1.70 0.62 7.96
C PHE A 109 -0.27 0.14 7.98
N GLY A 110 -0.07 -1.06 8.50
CA GLY A 110 1.26 -1.66 8.52
C GLY A 110 1.17 -3.17 8.58
N ILE A 111 2.12 -3.84 7.97
CA ILE A 111 2.21 -5.28 7.92
C ILE A 111 3.27 -5.73 8.91
N PHE A 112 2.94 -6.71 9.74
CA PHE A 112 3.89 -7.26 10.70
C PHE A 112 3.78 -8.77 10.74
N GLN A 113 4.77 -9.40 11.33
CA GLN A 113 4.83 -10.85 11.42
C GLN A 113 4.76 -11.27 12.87
N LYS A 114 3.99 -12.33 13.15
CA LYS A 114 3.92 -12.90 14.49
C LYS A 114 3.73 -14.40 14.33
N ASN A 115 4.53 -15.20 15.01
CA ASN A 115 4.48 -16.65 14.92
C ASN A 115 4.55 -17.14 13.48
N TRP A 116 5.39 -16.48 12.68
CA TRP A 116 5.65 -16.86 11.28
C TRP A 116 4.47 -16.58 10.34
N GLU A 117 3.45 -15.87 10.81
CA GLU A 117 2.31 -15.47 9.99
C GLU A 117 2.26 -13.97 9.83
N TRP A 118 1.80 -13.50 8.70
CA TRP A 118 1.68 -12.09 8.43
C TRP A 118 0.31 -11.55 8.77
N PHE A 119 0.31 -10.37 9.36
CA PHE A 119 -0.90 -9.65 9.76
C PHE A 119 -0.80 -8.21 9.26
N ILE A 120 -1.95 -7.57 9.10
CA ILE A 120 -1.99 -6.16 8.80
C ILE A 120 -2.82 -5.47 9.87
N SER A 121 -2.38 -4.31 10.34
CA SER A 121 -3.11 -3.55 11.35
C SER A 121 -3.36 -2.14 10.84
N ASP A 122 -4.43 -1.52 11.31
CA ASP A 122 -4.71 -0.13 11.02
C ASP A 122 -4.21 0.74 12.17
N PHE A 123 -4.44 2.07 12.06
CA PHE A 123 -3.93 2.99 13.05
C PHE A 123 -4.67 2.89 14.40
N GLN A 124 -5.80 2.19 14.44
CA GLN A 124 -6.53 1.94 15.68
C GLN A 124 -6.14 0.59 16.27
N ASN A 125 -5.13 -0.04 15.72
CA ASN A 125 -4.61 -1.32 16.18
C ASN A 125 -5.58 -2.49 15.98
N VAL A 126 -6.50 -2.35 15.06
CA VAL A 126 -7.33 -3.46 14.62
C VAL A 126 -6.46 -4.31 13.70
N LYS A 127 -6.39 -5.61 13.96
CA LYS A 127 -5.49 -6.51 13.26
C LYS A 127 -6.26 -7.57 12.52
N LYS A 128 -5.77 -7.90 11.34
CA LYS A 128 -6.34 -8.98 10.53
C LYS A 128 -5.20 -9.79 9.94
N GLU A 129 -5.49 -11.04 9.65
CA GLU A 129 -4.53 -11.87 8.95
C GLU A 129 -4.33 -11.28 7.55
N PHE A 130 -3.08 -11.23 7.09
CA PHE A 130 -2.80 -10.69 5.77
C PHE A 130 -3.14 -11.74 4.71
N VAL A 131 -3.94 -11.36 3.73
CA VAL A 131 -4.24 -12.21 2.58
C VAL A 131 -3.98 -11.40 1.32
N ASP A 132 -3.68 -12.10 0.23
CA ASP A 132 -3.44 -11.43 -1.05
C ASP A 132 -4.67 -10.65 -1.47
N ASN A 133 -4.42 -9.51 -2.09
CA ASN A 133 -5.43 -8.57 -2.52
C ASN A 133 -6.15 -7.90 -1.34
N THR A 134 -5.42 -7.71 -0.25
CA THR A 134 -5.93 -6.87 0.84
C THR A 134 -5.93 -5.43 0.34
N ILE A 135 -7.07 -4.77 0.40
CA ILE A 135 -7.20 -3.41 -0.11
C ILE A 135 -7.34 -2.43 1.05
N VAL A 136 -6.53 -1.42 1.04
CA VAL A 136 -6.53 -0.36 2.05
C VAL A 136 -6.55 0.99 1.35
N ASN A 137 -6.93 2.02 2.03
CA ASN A 137 -6.98 3.34 1.42
C ASN A 137 -6.42 4.42 2.32
N TYR A 138 -6.25 5.59 1.72
CA TYR A 138 -5.62 6.71 2.40
C TYR A 138 -6.42 7.17 3.63
N ASN A 139 -7.71 6.95 3.63
CA ASN A 139 -8.55 7.40 4.73
C ASN A 139 -8.46 6.49 5.95
N GLY A 140 -7.67 5.43 5.87
CA GLY A 140 -7.51 4.53 7.00
C GLY A 140 -8.64 3.54 7.15
N CYS A 141 -9.44 3.34 6.12
CA CYS A 141 -10.55 2.42 6.16
C CYS A 141 -10.19 1.09 5.50
N TRP A 142 -10.79 0.03 6.02
CA TRP A 142 -10.61 -1.27 5.41
C TRP A 142 -11.56 -1.41 4.22
N GLU A 143 -11.11 -2.15 3.24
CA GLU A 143 -11.95 -2.47 2.09
C GLU A 143 -12.31 -3.94 2.05
#